data_f2a98a261ba8c7841589c08773554b58
#
_entry.id   f2a98a261ba8c7841589c08773554b58
#
_cell.length_a   1.000
_cell.length_b   1.000
_cell.length_c   1.000
_cell.angle_alpha   90.00
_cell.angle_beta   90.00
_cell.angle_gamma   90.00
#
_symmetry.space_group_name_H-M   'P 1'
#
loop_
_entity.id
_entity.type
_entity.pdbx_description
1 polymer ?
#
loop_
_entity_poly.entity_id
_entity_poly.type
_entity_poly.pdbx_seq_one_letter_code
_entity_poly.pdbx_strand_id
1 'polypeptide(L)'
;FAVHPAPLMGEYLLYFTIHEEVETLPFPEHYEAVDLPANWKEEVEAPAYQEAIETIHHHIRQGDTYQVNYTVQLSQELKADPLAIYNRLVVEQKAHYNAFIQHDDVSILSISPELFFEQDDRLLTTRPMKGTTHRGLTNQEDLQEAAWLEADPKNRAENMMIVDLLRNDMNRISEIGSEQVTHLCQVEQYSTVWQMTSTIESRLRAEIDLIQTFRALFPCGSITGAPKISTMEIIQKTEKSPRGVYCGTIGILLPKGKRIFNVAIRTLQMQGNQAIYGVGGGITWDSKWEGEYQETKQKSAVLYRQEPHFELLTTGRIHQGELTFLDKHVTRLREASRYFAYPYDEPKLLKELQEELAHLESNLDYRCRIALQKNGTFHLVITELTDLPASYLQAQLTEQKLDLATPFTYFKTSQRDHLSQSDHEQIFHLPDGSLLETTIGNLVLEIEGQLYTPPAHLPLLDGIYRRHLLETQQVEEKLLTLND
;
A
#
# COMPACT_ATOMS: atom_id res chain seq x y z
N PHE A 1 7.34 16.89 -26.50
CA PHE A 1 7.90 17.98 -25.70
C PHE A 1 8.90 17.42 -24.69
N ALA A 2 10.16 17.28 -25.10
CA ALA A 2 11.23 16.99 -24.16
C ALA A 2 11.60 18.30 -23.47
N VAL A 3 11.41 18.39 -22.17
CA VAL A 3 11.77 19.56 -21.37
C VAL A 3 13.29 19.64 -21.20
N HIS A 4 13.95 18.50 -21.15
CA HIS A 4 15.40 18.37 -21.21
C HIS A 4 15.82 17.55 -22.43
N PRO A 5 16.96 17.87 -23.05
CA PRO A 5 17.49 17.02 -24.10
C PRO A 5 17.80 15.63 -23.55
N ALA A 6 17.68 14.69 -24.44
CA ALA A 6 17.73 13.29 -24.15
C ALA A 6 18.81 12.83 -23.18
N PRO A 7 18.50 11.89 -22.57
CA PRO A 7 18.74 11.45 -21.29
C PRO A 7 19.84 10.41 -21.20
N LEU A 8 20.01 9.99 -20.02
CA LEU A 8 20.78 8.90 -19.44
C LEU A 8 20.88 7.60 -20.25
N MET A 9 19.97 7.36 -21.17
CA MET A 9 19.91 6.13 -21.96
C MET A 9 20.26 6.37 -23.42
N GLY A 10 21.16 7.31 -23.67
CA GLY A 10 21.61 7.56 -25.00
C GLY A 10 20.44 7.97 -25.91
N GLU A 11 20.07 7.61 -26.92
CA GLU A 11 19.49 8.25 -28.08
C GLU A 11 17.96 8.17 -28.20
N TYR A 12 17.22 7.47 -27.29
CA TYR A 12 15.79 7.22 -27.49
C TYR A 12 14.87 8.09 -26.63
N LEU A 13 14.10 8.97 -27.27
CA LEU A 13 12.93 9.62 -26.66
C LEU A 13 11.69 8.73 -26.69
N LEU A 14 11.68 7.78 -27.61
CA LEU A 14 10.61 6.80 -27.81
C LEU A 14 11.25 5.46 -28.20
N TYR A 15 10.90 4.40 -27.50
CA TYR A 15 11.26 3.04 -27.83
C TYR A 15 9.99 2.24 -28.13
N PHE A 16 9.96 1.52 -29.24
CA PHE A 16 8.80 0.79 -29.70
C PHE A 16 9.21 -0.57 -30.29
N THR A 17 8.55 -1.64 -29.85
CA THR A 17 8.75 -2.99 -30.38
C THR A 17 7.45 -3.60 -30.90
N ILE A 18 7.54 -4.45 -31.89
CA ILE A 18 6.43 -5.22 -32.43
C ILE A 18 6.71 -6.69 -32.15
N HIS A 19 5.71 -7.39 -31.58
CA HIS A 19 5.78 -8.79 -31.25
C HIS A 19 4.74 -9.56 -32.06
N GLU A 20 5.10 -10.73 -32.58
CA GLU A 20 4.19 -11.61 -33.33
C GLU A 20 3.34 -12.47 -32.41
N GLU A 21 3.88 -12.79 -31.22
CA GLU A 21 3.24 -13.64 -30.24
C GLU A 21 3.16 -12.96 -28.87
N VAL A 22 2.10 -13.22 -28.12
CA VAL A 22 1.89 -12.78 -26.74
C VAL A 22 1.55 -14.00 -25.90
N GLU A 23 2.32 -14.23 -24.85
CA GLU A 23 2.07 -15.25 -23.86
C GLU A 23 1.45 -14.64 -22.61
N THR A 24 0.45 -15.33 -22.03
CA THR A 24 -0.13 -14.92 -20.73
C THR A 24 0.50 -15.79 -19.65
N LEU A 25 1.26 -15.14 -18.77
CA LEU A 25 1.88 -15.78 -17.62
C LEU A 25 1.10 -15.46 -16.33
N PRO A 26 1.09 -16.37 -15.35
CA PRO A 26 0.53 -16.07 -14.04
C PRO A 26 1.35 -14.95 -13.37
N PHE A 27 0.67 -14.15 -12.54
CA PHE A 27 1.36 -13.15 -11.73
C PHE A 27 2.32 -13.85 -10.75
N PRO A 28 3.57 -13.37 -10.58
CA PRO A 28 4.51 -13.98 -9.65
C PRO A 28 3.99 -13.87 -8.20
N GLU A 29 3.89 -15.01 -7.53
CA GLU A 29 3.51 -15.08 -6.11
C GLU A 29 4.72 -15.02 -5.19
N HIS A 30 5.89 -15.43 -5.71
CA HIS A 30 7.17 -15.51 -4.99
C HIS A 30 8.28 -14.89 -5.84
N TYR A 31 9.35 -14.49 -5.18
CA TYR A 31 10.56 -14.00 -5.83
C TYR A 31 11.80 -14.59 -5.19
N GLU A 32 12.89 -14.65 -5.94
CA GLU A 32 14.20 -15.00 -5.39
C GLU A 32 14.69 -13.88 -4.46
N ALA A 33 15.38 -14.25 -3.39
CA ALA A 33 15.89 -13.29 -2.42
C ALA A 33 16.88 -12.31 -3.11
N VAL A 34 16.51 -11.05 -3.15
CA VAL A 34 17.31 -9.95 -3.70
C VAL A 34 17.52 -8.93 -2.61
N ASP A 35 18.78 -8.64 -2.29
CA ASP A 35 19.11 -7.56 -1.36
C ASP A 35 19.16 -6.23 -2.11
N LEU A 36 18.31 -5.29 -1.71
CA LEU A 36 18.30 -3.93 -2.22
C LEU A 36 18.71 -2.99 -1.09
N PRO A 37 19.83 -2.26 -1.26
CA PRO A 37 20.35 -1.39 -0.20
C PRO A 37 19.40 -0.23 0.08
N ALA A 38 19.36 0.19 1.35
CA ALA A 38 18.55 1.35 1.78
C ALA A 38 19.27 2.70 1.54
N ASN A 39 20.58 2.67 1.32
CA ASN A 39 21.41 3.89 1.21
C ASN A 39 21.58 4.33 -0.24
N TRP A 40 20.54 4.88 -0.82
CA TRP A 40 20.61 5.47 -2.15
C TRP A 40 21.23 6.86 -2.10
N LYS A 41 22.06 7.18 -3.12
CA LYS A 41 22.65 8.50 -3.27
C LYS A 41 21.60 9.46 -3.80
N GLU A 42 21.33 10.50 -3.04
CA GLU A 42 20.43 11.59 -3.43
C GLU A 42 21.15 12.57 -4.37
N GLU A 43 20.51 12.96 -5.47
CA GLU A 43 21.00 14.00 -6.37
C GLU A 43 20.91 15.38 -5.75
N VAL A 44 19.86 15.62 -4.94
CA VAL A 44 19.52 16.89 -4.35
C VAL A 44 19.43 16.73 -2.83
N GLU A 45 20.33 17.34 -2.10
CA GLU A 45 20.33 17.39 -0.65
C GLU A 45 19.32 18.43 -0.10
N ALA A 46 18.98 18.32 1.18
CA ALA A 46 17.95 19.14 1.84
C ALA A 46 18.06 20.66 1.58
N PRO A 47 19.23 21.33 1.65
CA PRO A 47 19.30 22.78 1.40
C PRO A 47 18.95 23.14 -0.05
N ALA A 48 19.39 22.37 -1.03
CA ALA A 48 19.08 22.62 -2.43
C ALA A 48 17.61 22.26 -2.75
N TYR A 49 17.04 21.28 -2.05
CA TYR A 49 15.61 20.97 -2.14
C TYR A 49 14.75 22.12 -1.62
N GLN A 50 15.13 22.73 -0.47
CA GLN A 50 14.47 23.91 0.08
C GLN A 50 14.49 25.08 -0.92
N GLU A 51 15.64 25.39 -1.51
CA GLU A 51 15.77 26.47 -2.52
C GLU A 51 14.85 26.26 -3.72
N ALA A 52 14.74 25.01 -4.18
CA ALA A 52 13.84 24.65 -5.26
C ALA A 52 12.36 24.88 -4.88
N ILE A 53 11.95 24.48 -3.69
CA ILE A 53 10.58 24.73 -3.20
C ILE A 53 10.29 26.23 -3.06
N GLU A 54 11.22 27.02 -2.54
CA GLU A 54 11.08 28.47 -2.43
C GLU A 54 10.94 29.13 -3.82
N THR A 55 11.68 28.64 -4.82
CA THR A 55 11.56 29.08 -6.21
C THR A 55 10.19 28.75 -6.79
N ILE A 56 9.69 27.55 -6.55
CA ILE A 56 8.35 27.13 -6.98
C ILE A 56 7.28 27.99 -6.30
N HIS A 57 7.37 28.23 -5.00
CA HIS A 57 6.46 29.14 -4.28
C HIS A 57 6.47 30.57 -4.84
N HIS A 58 7.65 31.05 -5.29
CA HIS A 58 7.73 32.35 -5.97
C HIS A 58 6.85 32.35 -7.23
N HIS A 59 6.96 31.32 -8.10
CA HIS A 59 6.15 31.22 -9.30
C HIS A 59 4.65 31.08 -9.02
N ILE A 60 4.29 30.30 -7.97
CA ILE A 60 2.89 30.20 -7.53
C ILE A 60 2.36 31.57 -7.10
N ARG A 61 3.15 32.35 -6.32
CA ARG A 61 2.78 33.69 -5.88
C ARG A 61 2.59 34.67 -7.04
N GLN A 62 3.38 34.54 -8.10
CA GLN A 62 3.23 35.36 -9.31
C GLN A 62 2.02 34.96 -10.16
N GLY A 63 1.39 33.81 -9.90
CA GLY A 63 0.28 33.26 -10.68
C GLY A 63 0.72 32.53 -11.94
N ASP A 64 2.02 32.19 -12.07
CA ASP A 64 2.55 31.46 -13.22
C ASP A 64 2.07 30.02 -13.24
N THR A 65 1.79 29.44 -12.07
CA THR A 65 1.31 28.08 -11.86
C THR A 65 0.53 27.94 -10.55
N TYR A 66 -0.34 26.93 -10.46
CA TYR A 66 -1.05 26.58 -9.22
C TYR A 66 -0.35 25.45 -8.46
N GLN A 67 0.32 24.56 -9.21
CA GLN A 67 1.03 23.39 -8.68
C GLN A 67 2.17 23.01 -9.62
N VAL A 68 3.30 22.60 -9.04
CA VAL A 68 4.44 22.01 -9.76
C VAL A 68 4.72 20.62 -9.19
N ASN A 69 4.73 19.60 -10.02
CA ASN A 69 5.26 18.30 -9.60
C ASN A 69 6.79 18.33 -9.69
N TYR A 70 7.46 18.61 -8.57
CA TYR A 70 8.92 18.69 -8.47
C TYR A 70 9.51 17.32 -8.19
N THR A 71 10.58 16.97 -8.93
CA THR A 71 11.19 15.64 -8.85
C THR A 71 12.70 15.69 -8.66
N VAL A 72 13.22 14.66 -8.03
CA VAL A 72 14.65 14.43 -7.80
C VAL A 72 15.00 12.98 -8.15
N GLN A 73 16.29 12.71 -8.34
CA GLN A 73 16.77 11.36 -8.65
C GLN A 73 17.54 10.77 -7.46
N LEU A 74 17.40 9.48 -7.32
CA LEU A 74 18.21 8.63 -6.45
C LEU A 74 19.01 7.68 -7.34
N SER A 75 20.25 7.43 -7.00
CA SER A 75 21.12 6.52 -7.74
C SER A 75 21.79 5.50 -6.85
N GLN A 76 22.03 4.28 -7.40
CA GLN A 76 22.70 3.20 -6.71
C GLN A 76 23.35 2.23 -7.72
N GLU A 77 24.40 1.56 -7.31
CA GLU A 77 24.95 0.41 -8.03
C GLU A 77 24.26 -0.87 -7.53
N LEU A 78 23.55 -1.57 -8.43
CA LEU A 78 22.86 -2.82 -8.15
C LEU A 78 23.47 -3.94 -9.01
N LYS A 79 23.92 -5.01 -8.36
CA LYS A 79 24.56 -6.16 -9.06
C LYS A 79 23.61 -7.33 -9.28
N ALA A 80 22.38 -7.23 -8.77
CA ALA A 80 21.36 -8.25 -8.93
C ALA A 80 20.76 -8.22 -10.33
N ASP A 81 20.24 -9.36 -10.77
CA ASP A 81 19.51 -9.47 -12.02
C ASP A 81 18.28 -8.55 -12.04
N PRO A 82 18.12 -7.71 -13.09
CA PRO A 82 16.98 -6.79 -13.17
C PRO A 82 15.62 -7.45 -13.08
N LEU A 83 15.45 -8.65 -13.65
CA LEU A 83 14.18 -9.39 -13.59
C LEU A 83 13.89 -9.87 -12.16
N ALA A 84 14.91 -10.32 -11.42
CA ALA A 84 14.75 -10.70 -10.02
C ALA A 84 14.36 -9.49 -9.14
N ILE A 85 14.96 -8.31 -9.39
CA ILE A 85 14.57 -7.05 -8.74
C ILE A 85 13.11 -6.71 -9.07
N TYR A 86 12.74 -6.78 -10.34
CA TYR A 86 11.37 -6.49 -10.78
C TYR A 86 10.35 -7.41 -10.12
N ASN A 87 10.57 -8.72 -10.10
CA ASN A 87 9.68 -9.69 -9.47
C ASN A 87 9.48 -9.39 -7.98
N ARG A 88 10.56 -9.07 -7.25
CA ARG A 88 10.48 -8.63 -5.87
C ARG A 88 9.58 -7.40 -5.74
N LEU A 89 9.85 -6.33 -6.49
CA LEU A 89 9.09 -5.09 -6.40
C LEU A 89 7.60 -5.27 -6.75
N VAL A 90 7.29 -6.11 -7.75
CA VAL A 90 5.92 -6.42 -8.16
C VAL A 90 5.14 -7.14 -7.07
N VAL A 91 5.75 -8.16 -6.45
CA VAL A 91 5.10 -8.94 -5.37
C VAL A 91 4.89 -8.09 -4.12
N GLU A 92 5.86 -7.22 -3.80
CA GLU A 92 5.81 -6.36 -2.61
C GLU A 92 4.81 -5.19 -2.77
N GLN A 93 4.68 -4.60 -3.97
CA GLN A 93 3.88 -3.39 -4.15
C GLN A 93 2.47 -3.60 -4.68
N LYS A 94 2.20 -4.72 -5.37
CA LYS A 94 0.89 -5.08 -5.95
C LYS A 94 0.26 -3.95 -6.77
N ALA A 95 1.05 -3.21 -7.54
CA ALA A 95 0.54 -2.18 -8.42
C ALA A 95 -0.17 -2.78 -9.65
N HIS A 96 -1.02 -2.00 -10.31
CA HIS A 96 -1.90 -2.51 -11.36
C HIS A 96 -1.33 -2.41 -12.77
N TYR A 97 -0.37 -1.48 -13.01
CA TYR A 97 0.14 -1.16 -14.36
C TYR A 97 1.65 -1.36 -14.43
N ASN A 98 2.06 -2.61 -14.13
CA ASN A 98 3.47 -2.98 -14.09
C ASN A 98 4.02 -3.23 -15.48
N ALA A 99 5.31 -2.95 -15.68
CA ALA A 99 6.02 -3.24 -16.92
C ALA A 99 7.49 -3.55 -16.66
N PHE A 100 8.01 -4.57 -17.31
CA PHE A 100 9.44 -4.88 -17.40
C PHE A 100 9.87 -4.84 -18.85
N ILE A 101 10.86 -3.99 -19.17
CA ILE A 101 11.43 -3.89 -20.51
C ILE A 101 12.93 -4.06 -20.38
N GLN A 102 13.50 -4.92 -21.20
CA GLN A 102 14.94 -5.12 -21.29
C GLN A 102 15.36 -5.03 -22.75
N HIS A 103 16.37 -4.22 -23.02
CA HIS A 103 16.97 -4.04 -24.32
C HIS A 103 18.44 -3.74 -24.16
N ASP A 104 19.31 -4.59 -24.72
CA ASP A 104 20.76 -4.54 -24.53
C ASP A 104 21.13 -4.48 -23.03
N ASP A 105 21.86 -3.44 -22.62
CA ASP A 105 22.28 -3.20 -21.23
C ASP A 105 21.30 -2.34 -20.43
N VAL A 106 20.15 -1.98 -21.03
CA VAL A 106 19.12 -1.14 -20.42
C VAL A 106 17.96 -1.99 -19.94
N SER A 107 17.55 -1.77 -18.70
CA SER A 107 16.35 -2.38 -18.10
C SER A 107 15.46 -1.33 -17.46
N ILE A 108 14.17 -1.39 -17.74
CA ILE A 108 13.13 -0.54 -17.14
C ILE A 108 12.20 -1.40 -16.31
N LEU A 109 12.15 -1.11 -15.03
CA LEU A 109 11.33 -1.82 -14.04
C LEU A 109 10.28 -0.85 -13.51
N SER A 110 9.09 -0.88 -14.07
CA SER A 110 8.00 0.04 -13.69
C SER A 110 6.94 -0.70 -12.87
N ILE A 111 6.68 -0.25 -11.66
CA ILE A 111 5.66 -0.77 -10.76
C ILE A 111 4.64 0.35 -10.53
N SER A 112 4.02 0.79 -11.61
CA SER A 112 3.14 1.94 -11.57
C SER A 112 1.74 1.61 -11.04
N PRO A 113 1.24 2.40 -10.09
CA PRO A 113 -0.15 2.31 -9.64
C PRO A 113 -1.11 3.11 -10.53
N GLU A 114 -0.61 3.99 -11.40
CA GLU A 114 -1.41 5.02 -12.06
C GLU A 114 -1.62 4.74 -13.55
N LEU A 115 -2.88 4.76 -13.97
CA LEU A 115 -3.28 4.71 -15.37
C LEU A 115 -3.14 6.10 -15.99
N PHE A 116 -2.30 6.22 -17.03
CA PHE A 116 -2.26 7.41 -17.85
C PHE A 116 -3.49 7.48 -18.75
N PHE A 117 -3.68 6.48 -19.61
CA PHE A 117 -4.94 6.26 -20.30
C PHE A 117 -5.09 4.80 -20.75
N GLU A 118 -6.34 4.38 -20.86
CA GLU A 118 -6.77 3.18 -21.58
C GLU A 118 -7.67 3.63 -22.73
N GLN A 119 -7.47 3.01 -23.88
CA GLN A 119 -8.37 3.15 -25.01
C GLN A 119 -8.87 1.77 -25.40
N ASP A 120 -10.20 1.61 -25.47
CA ASP A 120 -10.88 0.43 -26.00
C ASP A 120 -11.82 0.88 -27.12
N ASP A 121 -11.48 0.50 -28.36
CA ASP A 121 -12.08 1.11 -29.56
C ASP A 121 -11.98 2.64 -29.51
N ARG A 122 -13.09 3.33 -29.32
CA ARG A 122 -13.18 4.80 -29.19
C ARG A 122 -13.43 5.29 -27.77
N LEU A 123 -13.60 4.40 -26.81
CA LEU A 123 -13.70 4.76 -25.40
C LEU A 123 -12.30 5.06 -24.86
N LEU A 124 -12.10 6.27 -24.39
CA LEU A 124 -10.88 6.73 -23.73
C LEU A 124 -11.17 6.89 -22.24
N THR A 125 -10.36 6.25 -21.40
CA THR A 125 -10.45 6.31 -19.94
C THR A 125 -9.14 6.80 -19.37
N THR A 126 -9.19 7.74 -18.40
CA THR A 126 -8.04 8.18 -17.59
C THR A 126 -8.37 8.02 -16.11
N ARG A 127 -7.35 7.75 -15.29
CA ARG A 127 -7.58 7.54 -13.86
C ARG A 127 -6.49 8.19 -13.00
N PRO A 128 -6.55 9.51 -12.81
CA PRO A 128 -5.61 10.24 -11.98
C PRO A 128 -5.74 9.86 -10.51
N MET A 129 -4.59 9.95 -9.80
CA MET A 129 -4.48 9.69 -8.37
C MET A 129 -3.94 10.94 -7.67
N LYS A 130 -4.74 11.52 -6.76
CA LYS A 130 -4.34 12.68 -5.95
C LYS A 130 -5.06 12.63 -4.61
N GLY A 131 -4.34 12.89 -3.54
CA GLY A 131 -4.83 12.74 -2.17
C GLY A 131 -4.44 11.38 -1.58
N THR A 132 -3.73 11.42 -0.46
CA THR A 132 -3.18 10.23 0.20
C THR A 132 -3.24 10.40 1.71
N THR A 133 -3.59 9.34 2.44
CA THR A 133 -3.39 9.26 3.89
C THR A 133 -2.78 7.92 4.28
N HIS A 134 -2.20 7.86 5.46
CA HIS A 134 -1.64 6.63 6.01
C HIS A 134 -2.73 5.62 6.37
N ARG A 135 -2.34 4.38 6.58
CA ARG A 135 -3.20 3.33 7.13
C ARG A 135 -3.28 3.47 8.64
N GLY A 136 -4.47 3.29 9.21
CA GLY A 136 -4.62 3.17 10.66
C GLY A 136 -4.00 1.88 11.20
N LEU A 137 -3.63 1.83 12.46
CA LEU A 137 -3.05 0.61 13.08
C LEU A 137 -4.10 -0.45 13.40
N THR A 138 -5.31 -0.01 13.72
CA THR A 138 -6.47 -0.86 13.96
C THR A 138 -7.45 -0.80 12.79
N ASN A 139 -8.33 -1.79 12.68
CA ASN A 139 -9.38 -1.77 11.64
C ASN A 139 -10.30 -0.53 11.76
N GLN A 140 -10.56 -0.06 12.96
CA GLN A 140 -11.39 1.11 13.21
C GLN A 140 -10.69 2.40 12.78
N GLU A 141 -9.45 2.61 13.21
CA GLU A 141 -8.63 3.76 12.80
C GLU A 141 -8.45 3.80 11.28
N ASP A 142 -8.19 2.66 10.68
CA ASP A 142 -7.99 2.53 9.23
C ASP A 142 -9.22 2.99 8.42
N LEU A 143 -10.42 2.63 8.89
CA LEU A 143 -11.66 3.10 8.29
C LEU A 143 -11.92 4.59 8.56
N GLN A 144 -11.48 5.11 9.72
CA GLN A 144 -11.56 6.54 10.01
C GLN A 144 -10.63 7.35 9.10
N GLU A 145 -9.41 6.86 8.83
CA GLU A 145 -8.49 7.47 7.87
C GLU A 145 -9.05 7.49 6.46
N ALA A 146 -9.68 6.41 6.01
CA ALA A 146 -10.35 6.37 4.71
C ALA A 146 -11.50 7.40 4.63
N ALA A 147 -12.33 7.44 5.65
CA ALA A 147 -13.45 8.40 5.73
C ALA A 147 -12.98 9.85 5.84
N TRP A 148 -11.89 10.08 6.58
CA TRP A 148 -11.26 11.40 6.65
C TRP A 148 -10.77 11.85 5.27
N LEU A 149 -10.04 10.99 4.55
CA LEU A 149 -9.53 11.32 3.21
C LEU A 149 -10.67 11.62 2.23
N GLU A 150 -11.76 10.85 2.28
CA GLU A 150 -12.94 11.05 1.44
C GLU A 150 -13.60 12.42 1.68
N ALA A 151 -13.60 12.88 2.93
CA ALA A 151 -14.24 14.13 3.34
C ALA A 151 -13.31 15.35 3.27
N ASP A 152 -11.96 15.16 3.22
CA ASP A 152 -11.01 16.25 3.34
C ASP A 152 -11.07 17.27 2.18
N PRO A 153 -11.39 18.54 2.44
CA PRO A 153 -11.61 19.54 1.39
C PRO A 153 -10.34 19.80 0.56
N LYS A 154 -9.15 19.72 1.17
CA LYS A 154 -7.87 19.99 0.49
C LYS A 154 -7.56 18.89 -0.52
N ASN A 155 -7.57 17.63 -0.09
CA ASN A 155 -7.31 16.48 -0.97
C ASN A 155 -8.34 16.41 -2.11
N ARG A 156 -9.61 16.69 -1.81
CA ARG A 156 -10.67 16.77 -2.83
C ARG A 156 -10.42 17.90 -3.84
N ALA A 157 -10.02 19.09 -3.39
CA ALA A 157 -9.73 20.22 -4.28
C ALA A 157 -8.53 19.91 -5.20
N GLU A 158 -7.46 19.31 -4.68
CA GLU A 158 -6.30 18.90 -5.46
C GLU A 158 -6.67 17.81 -6.49
N ASN A 159 -7.49 16.83 -6.10
CA ASN A 159 -7.97 15.79 -7.02
C ASN A 159 -8.84 16.41 -8.13
N MET A 160 -9.80 17.27 -7.79
CA MET A 160 -10.67 17.95 -8.75
C MET A 160 -9.90 18.84 -9.73
N MET A 161 -8.81 19.50 -9.27
CA MET A 161 -7.97 20.30 -10.17
C MET A 161 -7.30 19.43 -11.24
N ILE A 162 -6.83 18.24 -10.89
CA ILE A 162 -6.26 17.30 -11.87
C ILE A 162 -7.34 16.72 -12.79
N VAL A 163 -8.52 16.42 -12.25
CA VAL A 163 -9.67 16.00 -13.06
C VAL A 163 -9.99 17.05 -14.11
N ASP A 164 -10.12 18.33 -13.73
CA ASP A 164 -10.42 19.41 -14.68
C ASP A 164 -9.33 19.62 -15.73
N LEU A 165 -8.06 19.46 -15.35
CA LEU A 165 -6.93 19.50 -16.29
C LEU A 165 -7.04 18.38 -17.34
N LEU A 166 -7.30 17.15 -16.91
CA LEU A 166 -7.43 16.00 -17.81
C LEU A 166 -8.69 16.08 -18.67
N ARG A 167 -9.79 16.56 -18.12
CA ARG A 167 -11.03 16.85 -18.88
C ARG A 167 -10.77 17.84 -20.02
N ASN A 168 -10.03 18.90 -19.73
CA ASN A 168 -9.65 19.88 -20.76
C ASN A 168 -8.80 19.24 -21.86
N ASP A 169 -7.82 18.40 -21.49
CA ASP A 169 -6.99 17.69 -22.46
C ASP A 169 -7.80 16.69 -23.31
N MET A 170 -8.69 15.91 -22.68
CA MET A 170 -9.56 14.92 -23.34
C MET A 170 -10.56 15.58 -24.28
N ASN A 171 -11.15 16.71 -23.89
CA ASN A 171 -12.11 17.45 -24.71
C ASN A 171 -11.55 17.90 -26.07
N ARG A 172 -10.25 18.07 -26.18
CA ARG A 172 -9.56 18.44 -27.45
C ARG A 172 -9.66 17.35 -28.51
N ILE A 173 -9.88 16.10 -28.12
CA ILE A 173 -9.87 14.93 -29.00
C ILE A 173 -11.17 14.11 -28.97
N SER A 174 -12.09 14.44 -28.06
CA SER A 174 -13.33 13.70 -27.84
C SER A 174 -14.51 14.28 -28.62
N GLU A 175 -15.55 13.50 -28.81
CA GLU A 175 -16.85 13.95 -29.30
C GLU A 175 -17.46 14.93 -28.29
N ILE A 176 -18.06 15.99 -28.80
CA ILE A 176 -18.66 17.02 -27.93
C ILE A 176 -19.75 16.41 -27.04
N GLY A 177 -19.61 16.64 -25.72
CA GLY A 177 -20.57 16.16 -24.71
C GLY A 177 -20.45 14.68 -24.35
N SER A 178 -19.43 13.98 -24.86
CA SER A 178 -19.19 12.57 -24.52
C SER A 178 -18.39 12.38 -23.24
N GLU A 179 -17.76 13.43 -22.72
CA GLU A 179 -16.92 13.38 -21.54
C GLU A 179 -17.77 13.25 -20.26
N GLN A 180 -17.40 12.32 -19.41
CA GLN A 180 -18.06 12.04 -18.14
C GLN A 180 -17.03 11.73 -17.05
N VAL A 181 -17.26 12.22 -15.84
CA VAL A 181 -16.54 11.77 -14.64
C VAL A 181 -17.37 10.66 -14.01
N THR A 182 -17.00 9.43 -14.24
CA THR A 182 -17.76 8.25 -13.80
C THR A 182 -17.55 7.97 -12.31
N HIS A 183 -16.36 8.28 -11.79
CA HIS A 183 -16.04 8.22 -10.36
C HIS A 183 -15.26 9.48 -9.98
N LEU A 184 -15.69 10.18 -8.94
CA LEU A 184 -15.03 11.38 -8.44
C LEU A 184 -14.61 11.21 -6.99
N CYS A 185 -13.31 11.41 -6.70
CA CYS A 185 -12.74 11.37 -5.36
C CYS A 185 -13.02 10.05 -4.61
N GLN A 186 -12.93 8.91 -5.30
CA GLN A 186 -13.10 7.59 -4.70
C GLN A 186 -11.84 7.24 -3.91
N VAL A 187 -12.02 6.78 -2.65
CA VAL A 187 -10.90 6.35 -1.80
C VAL A 187 -10.66 4.85 -1.97
N GLU A 188 -9.43 4.47 -2.27
CA GLU A 188 -9.01 3.11 -2.54
C GLU A 188 -7.89 2.68 -1.59
N GLN A 189 -7.94 1.40 -1.22
CA GLN A 189 -6.97 0.79 -0.33
C GLN A 189 -5.74 0.31 -1.10
N TYR A 190 -4.57 0.76 -0.65
CA TYR A 190 -3.26 0.20 -1.03
C TYR A 190 -2.60 -0.43 0.21
N SER A 191 -1.54 -1.20 0.03
CA SER A 191 -0.87 -1.89 1.14
C SER A 191 -0.42 -0.95 2.27
N THR A 192 0.07 0.23 1.92
CA THR A 192 0.68 1.19 2.86
C THR A 192 -0.09 2.48 3.05
N VAL A 193 -1.07 2.77 2.20
CA VAL A 193 -1.80 4.05 2.19
C VAL A 193 -3.25 3.86 1.72
N TRP A 194 -4.09 4.83 2.05
CA TRP A 194 -5.32 5.12 1.34
C TRP A 194 -5.06 6.17 0.27
N GLN A 195 -5.61 5.97 -0.91
CA GLN A 195 -5.38 6.83 -2.07
C GLN A 195 -6.70 7.29 -2.66
N MET A 196 -6.80 8.59 -2.97
CA MET A 196 -7.97 9.13 -3.66
C MET A 196 -7.74 9.10 -5.17
N THR A 197 -8.70 8.54 -5.91
CA THR A 197 -8.70 8.41 -7.37
C THR A 197 -9.96 9.02 -7.98
N SER A 198 -9.88 9.39 -9.24
CA SER A 198 -11.06 9.74 -10.05
C SER A 198 -10.98 9.08 -11.40
N THR A 199 -12.11 8.80 -12.03
CA THR A 199 -12.15 8.18 -13.36
C THR A 199 -12.89 9.11 -14.32
N ILE A 200 -12.28 9.37 -15.47
CA ILE A 200 -12.83 10.22 -16.52
C ILE A 200 -12.90 9.38 -17.79
N GLU A 201 -14.03 9.38 -18.42
CA GLU A 201 -14.27 8.67 -19.68
C GLU A 201 -14.77 9.62 -20.76
N SER A 202 -14.39 9.34 -21.99
CA SER A 202 -14.91 10.08 -23.15
C SER A 202 -14.85 9.22 -24.41
N ARG A 203 -15.60 9.61 -25.44
CA ARG A 203 -15.58 8.96 -26.74
C ARG A 203 -14.71 9.77 -27.69
N LEU A 204 -13.63 9.16 -28.21
CA LEU A 204 -12.76 9.79 -29.20
C LEU A 204 -13.51 10.06 -30.52
N ARG A 205 -13.22 11.19 -31.16
CA ARG A 205 -13.65 11.40 -32.54
C ARG A 205 -13.04 10.37 -33.46
N ALA A 206 -13.73 10.02 -34.55
CA ALA A 206 -13.36 8.90 -35.42
C ALA A 206 -12.00 9.07 -36.12
N GLU A 207 -11.58 10.31 -36.35
CA GLU A 207 -10.30 10.66 -36.98
C GLU A 207 -9.10 10.66 -36.03
N ILE A 208 -9.30 10.52 -34.74
CA ILE A 208 -8.23 10.60 -33.74
C ILE A 208 -7.41 9.31 -33.71
N ASP A 209 -6.14 9.43 -34.03
CA ASP A 209 -5.15 8.35 -33.94
C ASP A 209 -4.36 8.40 -32.61
N LEU A 210 -3.46 7.43 -32.41
CA LEU A 210 -2.61 7.35 -31.24
C LEU A 210 -1.70 8.57 -31.06
N ILE A 211 -1.16 9.10 -32.16
CA ILE A 211 -0.25 10.26 -32.14
C ILE A 211 -1.02 11.50 -31.68
N GLN A 212 -2.23 11.67 -32.16
CA GLN A 212 -3.10 12.78 -31.78
C GLN A 212 -3.52 12.66 -30.31
N THR A 213 -3.78 11.42 -29.83
CA THR A 213 -4.05 11.14 -28.41
C THR A 213 -2.85 11.55 -27.54
N PHE A 214 -1.65 11.15 -27.89
CA PHE A 214 -0.43 11.58 -27.17
C PHE A 214 -0.23 13.09 -27.23
N ARG A 215 -0.43 13.73 -28.36
CA ARG A 215 -0.30 15.21 -28.48
C ARG A 215 -1.28 15.97 -27.58
N ALA A 216 -2.45 15.40 -27.31
CA ALA A 216 -3.44 16.01 -26.45
C ALA A 216 -3.14 15.78 -24.96
N LEU A 217 -2.78 14.56 -24.58
CA LEU A 217 -2.70 14.13 -23.19
C LEU A 217 -1.29 14.24 -22.58
N PHE A 218 -0.22 13.95 -23.37
CA PHE A 218 1.14 13.86 -22.86
C PHE A 218 1.82 15.24 -22.73
N PRO A 219 2.64 15.46 -21.67
CA PRO A 219 2.80 14.58 -20.52
C PRO A 219 1.58 14.59 -19.60
N CYS A 220 1.45 13.57 -18.74
CA CYS A 220 0.32 13.47 -17.82
C CYS A 220 0.26 14.68 -16.87
N GLY A 221 -0.95 15.19 -16.64
CA GLY A 221 -1.16 16.37 -15.79
C GLY A 221 -0.78 16.14 -14.34
N SER A 222 -1.00 14.92 -13.80
CA SER A 222 -0.70 14.56 -12.43
C SER A 222 0.77 14.65 -12.05
N ILE A 223 1.67 14.48 -13.05
CA ILE A 223 3.13 14.53 -12.86
C ILE A 223 3.79 15.79 -13.43
N THR A 224 3.00 16.78 -13.83
CA THR A 224 3.46 18.09 -14.30
C THR A 224 2.93 19.21 -13.41
N GLY A 225 1.73 19.66 -13.66
CA GLY A 225 1.03 20.71 -12.92
C GLY A 225 0.13 21.54 -13.82
N ALA A 226 -0.41 22.62 -13.28
CA ALA A 226 -1.40 23.45 -13.94
C ALA A 226 -1.07 24.95 -13.82
N PRO A 227 -1.05 25.72 -14.94
CA PRO A 227 -1.18 25.33 -16.34
C PRO A 227 0.01 24.51 -16.84
N LYS A 228 -0.21 23.49 -17.68
CA LYS A 228 0.80 22.50 -18.06
C LYS A 228 2.06 23.11 -18.69
N ILE A 229 1.90 23.99 -19.68
CA ILE A 229 3.04 24.57 -20.43
C ILE A 229 3.92 25.42 -19.53
N SER A 230 3.34 26.37 -18.80
CA SER A 230 4.06 27.23 -17.85
C SER A 230 4.78 26.40 -16.78
N THR A 231 4.09 25.39 -16.23
CA THR A 231 4.67 24.51 -15.23
C THR A 231 5.86 23.71 -15.77
N MET A 232 5.81 23.22 -17.02
CA MET A 232 6.93 22.52 -17.65
C MET A 232 8.16 23.40 -17.80
N GLU A 233 7.99 24.69 -18.09
CA GLU A 233 9.10 25.66 -18.14
C GLU A 233 9.74 25.88 -16.76
N ILE A 234 8.92 25.89 -15.70
CA ILE A 234 9.41 25.99 -14.32
C ILE A 234 10.19 24.73 -13.95
N ILE A 235 9.66 23.54 -14.25
CA ILE A 235 10.32 22.25 -14.04
C ILE A 235 11.70 22.25 -14.71
N GLN A 236 11.78 22.65 -15.96
CA GLN A 236 13.04 22.71 -16.72
C GLN A 236 14.11 23.56 -16.04
N LYS A 237 13.71 24.65 -15.39
CA LYS A 237 14.64 25.58 -14.73
C LYS A 237 15.02 25.13 -13.32
N THR A 238 14.18 24.33 -12.68
CA THR A 238 14.30 23.97 -11.28
C THR A 238 14.92 22.59 -11.07
N GLU A 239 14.62 21.63 -11.90
CA GLU A 239 15.17 20.28 -11.82
C GLU A 239 16.59 20.21 -12.40
N LYS A 240 17.47 19.45 -11.73
CA LYS A 240 18.89 19.36 -12.12
C LYS A 240 19.14 18.40 -13.26
N SER A 241 18.37 17.32 -13.34
CA SER A 241 18.56 16.22 -14.28
C SER A 241 17.32 15.92 -15.12
N PRO A 242 17.51 15.36 -16.33
CA PRO A 242 16.39 14.85 -17.12
C PRO A 242 15.67 13.72 -16.37
N ARG A 243 14.35 13.70 -16.47
CA ARG A 243 13.54 12.66 -15.81
C ARG A 243 13.70 11.26 -16.43
N GLY A 244 14.19 11.15 -17.67
CA GLY A 244 14.29 9.89 -18.39
C GLY A 244 12.92 9.25 -18.62
N VAL A 245 12.79 7.95 -18.32
CA VAL A 245 11.51 7.25 -18.40
C VAL A 245 10.57 7.65 -17.25
N TYR A 246 11.13 8.05 -16.11
CA TYR A 246 10.33 8.53 -14.97
C TYR A 246 9.47 9.74 -15.37
N CYS A 247 8.20 9.73 -14.97
CA CYS A 247 7.18 10.69 -15.42
C CYS A 247 6.86 10.64 -16.93
N GLY A 248 7.39 9.68 -17.66
CA GLY A 248 6.96 9.31 -18.99
C GLY A 248 5.76 8.37 -18.96
N THR A 249 5.72 7.48 -19.93
CA THR A 249 4.65 6.46 -20.02
C THR A 249 5.19 5.18 -20.64
N ILE A 250 4.68 4.05 -20.15
CA ILE A 250 4.94 2.72 -20.71
C ILE A 250 3.60 2.07 -20.99
N GLY A 251 3.48 1.42 -22.14
CA GLY A 251 2.20 0.82 -22.48
C GLY A 251 2.29 -0.30 -23.51
N ILE A 252 1.13 -0.88 -23.76
CA ILE A 252 0.93 -1.96 -24.71
C ILE A 252 -0.20 -1.63 -25.69
N LEU A 253 0.03 -1.99 -26.94
CA LEU A 253 -0.95 -1.94 -28.01
C LEU A 253 -1.38 -3.37 -28.31
N LEU A 254 -2.61 -3.71 -28.01
CA LEU A 254 -3.17 -5.03 -28.20
C LEU A 254 -3.92 -5.13 -29.56
N PRO A 255 -4.12 -6.33 -30.09
CA PRO A 255 -5.00 -6.55 -31.23
C PRO A 255 -6.40 -5.97 -30.99
N LYS A 256 -7.10 -5.59 -32.06
CA LYS A 256 -8.44 -4.95 -32.04
C LYS A 256 -8.50 -3.55 -31.46
N GLY A 257 -7.32 -2.88 -31.35
CA GLY A 257 -7.28 -1.44 -31.03
C GLY A 257 -7.27 -1.12 -29.53
N LYS A 258 -7.26 -2.10 -28.65
CA LYS A 258 -7.11 -1.86 -27.21
C LYS A 258 -5.68 -1.39 -26.89
N ARG A 259 -5.56 -0.34 -26.09
CA ARG A 259 -4.28 0.30 -25.71
C ARG A 259 -4.32 0.65 -24.25
N ILE A 260 -3.25 0.38 -23.52
CA ILE A 260 -3.14 0.66 -22.09
C ILE A 260 -1.79 1.31 -21.86
N PHE A 261 -1.76 2.49 -21.23
CA PHE A 261 -0.55 3.22 -20.91
C PHE A 261 -0.56 3.66 -19.45
N ASN A 262 0.52 3.41 -18.72
CA ASN A 262 0.70 3.87 -17.36
C ASN A 262 1.35 5.26 -17.31
N VAL A 263 1.33 5.90 -16.15
CA VAL A 263 2.26 6.96 -15.79
C VAL A 263 3.51 6.29 -15.22
N ALA A 264 4.67 6.46 -15.83
CA ALA A 264 5.90 5.79 -15.42
C ALA A 264 6.45 6.41 -14.11
N ILE A 265 5.74 6.21 -13.00
CA ILE A 265 6.17 6.47 -11.62
C ILE A 265 6.48 5.14 -10.92
N ARG A 266 7.19 5.19 -9.79
CA ARG A 266 7.74 3.98 -9.14
C ARG A 266 8.50 3.12 -10.15
N THR A 267 9.32 3.80 -10.94
CA THR A 267 10.04 3.20 -12.07
C THR A 267 11.53 3.29 -11.83
N LEU A 268 12.19 2.14 -11.84
CA LEU A 268 13.62 1.99 -11.76
C LEU A 268 14.18 1.83 -13.17
N GLN A 269 15.20 2.63 -13.51
CA GLN A 269 15.94 2.51 -14.75
C GLN A 269 17.34 1.97 -14.44
N MET A 270 17.77 0.97 -15.16
CA MET A 270 19.12 0.42 -15.03
C MET A 270 19.85 0.46 -16.35
N GLN A 271 21.12 0.85 -16.32
CA GLN A 271 22.07 0.68 -17.42
C GLN A 271 23.27 -0.08 -16.89
N GLY A 272 23.41 -1.33 -17.31
CA GLY A 272 24.27 -2.28 -16.61
C GLY A 272 23.91 -2.36 -15.14
N ASN A 273 24.87 -2.10 -14.26
CA ASN A 273 24.66 -2.10 -12.81
C ASN A 273 24.23 -0.73 -12.24
N GLN A 274 24.23 0.32 -13.03
CA GLN A 274 23.81 1.65 -12.56
C GLN A 274 22.31 1.78 -12.59
N ALA A 275 21.75 2.03 -11.41
CA ALA A 275 20.31 2.16 -11.22
C ALA A 275 19.95 3.61 -10.85
N ILE A 276 18.88 4.13 -11.45
CA ILE A 276 18.33 5.46 -11.21
C ILE A 276 16.84 5.31 -10.90
N TYR A 277 16.41 5.96 -9.84
CA TYR A 277 15.03 6.00 -9.41
C TYR A 277 14.57 7.43 -9.24
N GLY A 278 13.54 7.83 -10.00
CA GLY A 278 12.92 9.14 -9.86
C GLY A 278 11.87 9.14 -8.74
N VAL A 279 11.83 10.24 -7.99
CA VAL A 279 10.83 10.45 -6.93
C VAL A 279 10.49 11.92 -6.82
N GLY A 280 9.25 12.25 -6.43
CA GLY A 280 8.83 13.62 -6.26
C GLY A 280 7.40 13.76 -5.78
N GLY A 281 6.94 14.99 -5.70
CA GLY A 281 5.61 15.36 -5.21
C GLY A 281 5.06 16.63 -5.85
N GLY A 282 3.77 16.85 -5.69
CA GLY A 282 3.08 18.04 -6.17
C GLY A 282 3.20 19.18 -5.17
N ILE A 283 4.01 20.16 -5.47
CA ILE A 283 4.22 21.36 -4.64
C ILE A 283 3.10 22.35 -4.90
N THR A 284 2.37 22.69 -3.86
CA THR A 284 1.30 23.69 -3.83
C THR A 284 1.69 24.86 -2.92
N TRP A 285 0.82 25.85 -2.81
CA TRP A 285 1.05 27.00 -1.92
C TRP A 285 1.26 26.61 -0.45
N ASP A 286 0.55 25.59 0.01
CA ASP A 286 0.60 25.15 1.42
C ASP A 286 1.70 24.12 1.70
N SER A 287 2.44 23.69 0.69
CA SER A 287 3.54 22.72 0.83
C SER A 287 4.67 23.30 1.67
N LYS A 288 5.19 22.50 2.61
CA LYS A 288 6.38 22.81 3.42
C LYS A 288 7.52 21.91 2.94
N TRP A 289 8.68 22.52 2.67
CA TRP A 289 9.81 21.78 2.11
C TRP A 289 10.24 20.56 2.94
N GLU A 290 10.19 20.67 4.28
CA GLU A 290 10.53 19.55 5.18
C GLU A 290 9.59 18.34 4.97
N GLY A 291 8.29 18.61 4.90
CA GLY A 291 7.28 17.57 4.66
C GLY A 291 7.43 16.92 3.30
N GLU A 292 7.60 17.71 2.26
CA GLU A 292 7.79 17.25 0.88
C GLU A 292 9.09 16.43 0.74
N TYR A 293 10.19 16.87 1.37
CA TYR A 293 11.45 16.14 1.39
C TYR A 293 11.34 14.79 2.14
N GLN A 294 10.61 14.74 3.25
CA GLN A 294 10.33 13.47 3.93
C GLN A 294 9.44 12.56 3.10
N GLU A 295 8.47 13.11 2.39
CA GLU A 295 7.61 12.34 1.48
C GLU A 295 8.42 11.68 0.35
N THR A 296 9.45 12.34 -0.22
CA THR A 296 10.34 11.71 -1.20
C THR A 296 11.06 10.50 -0.62
N LYS A 297 11.52 10.58 0.64
CA LYS A 297 12.15 9.44 1.35
C LYS A 297 11.18 8.30 1.60
N GLN A 298 9.96 8.60 2.01
CA GLN A 298 8.92 7.59 2.21
C GLN A 298 8.55 6.89 0.89
N LYS A 299 8.44 7.64 -0.20
CA LYS A 299 8.16 7.09 -1.54
C LYS A 299 9.32 6.23 -2.07
N SER A 300 10.56 6.54 -1.71
CA SER A 300 11.74 5.74 -2.09
C SER A 300 11.91 4.48 -1.25
N ALA A 301 11.34 4.44 -0.04
CA ALA A 301 11.43 3.27 0.83
C ALA A 301 10.86 1.98 0.19
N VAL A 302 9.98 2.12 -0.78
CA VAL A 302 9.43 1.05 -1.60
C VAL A 302 10.52 0.19 -2.28
N LEU A 303 11.69 0.77 -2.56
CA LEU A 303 12.81 0.07 -3.20
C LEU A 303 13.43 -1.01 -2.30
N TYR A 304 13.48 -0.79 -0.99
CA TYR A 304 14.18 -1.67 -0.06
C TYR A 304 13.30 -2.25 1.06
N ARG A 305 12.10 -1.72 1.26
CA ARG A 305 11.16 -2.26 2.25
C ARG A 305 10.73 -3.66 1.84
N GLN A 306 10.73 -4.57 2.81
CA GLN A 306 10.15 -5.91 2.65
C GLN A 306 8.88 -5.98 3.50
N GLU A 307 7.80 -6.44 2.89
CA GLU A 307 6.62 -6.81 3.66
C GLU A 307 6.86 -8.20 4.28
N PRO A 308 6.63 -8.37 5.58
CA PRO A 308 6.74 -9.68 6.19
C PRO A 308 5.73 -10.66 5.57
N HIS A 309 6.17 -11.89 5.34
CA HIS A 309 5.27 -12.98 4.96
C HIS A 309 4.61 -13.53 6.22
N PHE A 310 3.30 -13.43 6.30
CA PHE A 310 2.55 -13.87 7.46
C PHE A 310 1.18 -14.44 7.09
N GLU A 311 0.60 -15.18 8.02
CA GLU A 311 -0.76 -15.70 7.97
C GLU A 311 -1.65 -14.89 8.91
N LEU A 312 -2.93 -14.73 8.55
CA LEU A 312 -3.95 -14.21 9.44
C LEU A 312 -4.51 -15.37 10.27
N LEU A 313 -4.58 -15.18 11.59
CA LEU A 313 -4.84 -16.27 12.50
C LEU A 313 -6.11 -16.05 13.31
N THR A 314 -6.78 -17.15 13.63
CA THR A 314 -7.69 -17.22 14.75
C THR A 314 -7.56 -18.57 15.45
N THR A 315 -7.84 -18.62 16.75
CA THR A 315 -7.73 -19.85 17.53
C THR A 315 -8.88 -19.90 18.53
N GLY A 316 -9.62 -21.00 18.55
CA GLY A 316 -10.74 -21.22 19.44
C GLY A 316 -10.77 -22.63 19.97
N ARG A 317 -11.69 -22.88 20.91
CA ARG A 317 -12.01 -24.19 21.46
C ARG A 317 -13.19 -24.79 20.69
N ILE A 318 -13.07 -26.03 20.29
CA ILE A 318 -14.21 -26.84 19.87
C ILE A 318 -14.71 -27.56 21.13
N HIS A 319 -15.99 -27.38 21.43
CA HIS A 319 -16.68 -28.03 22.56
C HIS A 319 -17.98 -28.64 22.04
N GLN A 320 -18.25 -29.88 22.39
CA GLN A 320 -19.43 -30.62 21.91
C GLN A 320 -19.62 -30.61 20.39
N GLY A 321 -18.49 -30.64 19.64
CA GLY A 321 -18.51 -30.66 18.19
C GLY A 321 -18.70 -29.28 17.51
N GLU A 322 -18.74 -28.19 18.27
CA GLU A 322 -18.91 -26.84 17.73
C GLU A 322 -17.74 -25.92 18.11
N LEU A 323 -17.30 -25.07 17.18
CA LEU A 323 -16.31 -24.02 17.47
C LEU A 323 -17.00 -22.91 18.28
N THR A 324 -16.57 -22.74 19.53
CA THR A 324 -17.11 -21.70 20.42
C THR A 324 -16.84 -20.30 19.83
N PHE A 325 -17.84 -19.41 19.87
CA PHE A 325 -17.77 -18.05 19.32
C PHE A 325 -17.42 -17.99 17.82
N LEU A 326 -17.95 -18.92 17.02
CA LEU A 326 -17.70 -19.01 15.58
C LEU A 326 -17.89 -17.67 14.86
N ASP A 327 -18.95 -16.94 15.15
CA ASP A 327 -19.27 -15.61 14.61
C ASP A 327 -18.13 -14.60 14.84
N LYS A 328 -17.55 -14.61 16.05
CA LYS A 328 -16.42 -13.72 16.40
C LYS A 328 -15.13 -14.13 15.70
N HIS A 329 -14.89 -15.44 15.50
CA HIS A 329 -13.74 -15.93 14.74
C HIS A 329 -13.81 -15.57 13.26
N VAL A 330 -14.98 -15.72 12.65
CA VAL A 330 -15.27 -15.33 11.28
C VAL A 330 -15.10 -13.82 11.09
N THR A 331 -15.65 -13.01 12.00
CA THR A 331 -15.53 -11.55 11.96
C THR A 331 -14.07 -11.12 12.06
N ARG A 332 -13.28 -11.68 12.98
CA ARG A 332 -11.84 -11.41 13.10
C ARG A 332 -11.09 -11.66 11.80
N LEU A 333 -11.29 -12.81 11.16
CA LEU A 333 -10.63 -13.12 9.89
C LEU A 333 -11.10 -12.21 8.75
N ARG A 334 -12.40 -11.88 8.68
CA ARG A 334 -12.96 -10.95 7.70
C ARG A 334 -12.37 -9.55 7.84
N GLU A 335 -12.27 -9.02 9.05
CA GLU A 335 -11.69 -7.70 9.34
C GLU A 335 -10.19 -7.67 9.00
N ALA A 336 -9.44 -8.69 9.44
CA ALA A 336 -8.02 -8.80 9.13
C ALA A 336 -7.77 -8.97 7.63
N SER A 337 -8.55 -9.81 6.94
CA SER A 337 -8.41 -10.02 5.49
C SER A 337 -8.68 -8.74 4.70
N ARG A 338 -9.68 -7.95 5.10
CA ARG A 338 -9.95 -6.63 4.51
C ARG A 338 -8.78 -5.68 4.74
N TYR A 339 -8.27 -5.61 5.99
CA TYR A 339 -7.17 -4.71 6.33
C TYR A 339 -5.89 -5.03 5.55
N PHE A 340 -5.52 -6.30 5.45
CA PHE A 340 -4.29 -6.75 4.75
C PHE A 340 -4.50 -7.10 3.27
N ALA A 341 -5.71 -6.89 2.75
CA ALA A 341 -6.11 -7.21 1.37
C ALA A 341 -5.82 -8.68 0.99
N TYR A 342 -6.17 -9.62 1.89
CA TYR A 342 -6.14 -11.04 1.61
C TYR A 342 -7.48 -11.49 0.99
N PRO A 343 -7.49 -12.33 -0.04
CA PRO A 343 -8.71 -12.94 -0.53
C PRO A 343 -9.40 -13.73 0.60
N TYR A 344 -10.70 -13.51 0.81
CA TYR A 344 -11.46 -14.17 1.87
C TYR A 344 -12.79 -14.69 1.35
N ASP A 345 -12.93 -16.01 1.41
CA ASP A 345 -14.15 -16.73 1.02
C ASP A 345 -14.77 -17.39 2.27
N GLU A 346 -15.71 -16.68 2.88
CA GLU A 346 -16.37 -17.15 4.10
C GLU A 346 -17.17 -18.44 3.90
N PRO A 347 -17.98 -18.61 2.84
CA PRO A 347 -18.63 -19.87 2.53
C PRO A 347 -17.67 -21.06 2.45
N LYS A 348 -16.51 -20.88 1.82
CA LYS A 348 -15.46 -21.88 1.74
C LYS A 348 -14.91 -22.25 3.12
N LEU A 349 -14.58 -21.22 3.94
CA LEU A 349 -14.11 -21.45 5.31
C LEU A 349 -15.12 -22.26 6.14
N LEU A 350 -16.39 -21.88 6.10
CA LEU A 350 -17.44 -22.55 6.88
C LEU A 350 -17.64 -24.00 6.42
N LYS A 351 -17.55 -24.26 5.11
CA LYS A 351 -17.63 -25.59 4.56
C LYS A 351 -16.46 -26.46 5.02
N GLU A 352 -15.21 -25.98 4.86
CA GLU A 352 -14.01 -26.71 5.27
C GLU A 352 -14.04 -27.00 6.78
N LEU A 353 -14.43 -26.00 7.59
CA LEU A 353 -14.58 -26.19 9.03
C LEU A 353 -15.64 -27.25 9.36
N GLN A 354 -16.80 -27.26 8.72
CA GLN A 354 -17.85 -28.22 8.93
C GLN A 354 -17.41 -29.65 8.56
N GLU A 355 -16.66 -29.81 7.48
CA GLU A 355 -16.08 -31.08 7.05
C GLU A 355 -15.13 -31.63 8.13
N GLU A 356 -14.23 -30.80 8.67
CA GLU A 356 -13.31 -31.20 9.74
C GLU A 356 -14.04 -31.54 11.05
N LEU A 357 -15.02 -30.73 11.47
CA LEU A 357 -15.80 -30.96 12.69
C LEU A 357 -16.57 -32.28 12.65
N ALA A 358 -17.03 -32.74 11.46
CA ALA A 358 -17.77 -33.97 11.30
C ALA A 358 -16.95 -35.23 11.64
N HIS A 359 -15.63 -35.13 11.68
CA HIS A 359 -14.71 -36.24 11.96
C HIS A 359 -14.28 -36.30 13.46
N LEU A 360 -14.69 -35.34 14.28
CA LEU A 360 -14.29 -35.25 15.66
C LEU A 360 -15.24 -35.99 16.62
N GLU A 361 -14.70 -36.46 17.72
CA GLU A 361 -15.50 -37.04 18.82
C GLU A 361 -16.13 -35.90 19.63
N SER A 362 -17.47 -35.88 19.71
CA SER A 362 -18.23 -34.80 20.37
C SER A 362 -18.07 -34.72 21.91
N ASN A 363 -17.54 -35.78 22.54
CA ASN A 363 -17.28 -35.85 23.97
C ASN A 363 -15.88 -35.31 24.36
N LEU A 364 -15.04 -34.96 23.37
CA LEU A 364 -13.72 -34.39 23.59
C LEU A 364 -13.70 -32.92 23.23
N ASP A 365 -12.80 -32.20 23.84
CA ASP A 365 -12.51 -30.82 23.51
C ASP A 365 -11.27 -30.70 22.61
N TYR A 366 -11.32 -29.78 21.67
CA TYR A 366 -10.20 -29.57 20.76
C TYR A 366 -9.84 -28.09 20.70
N ARG A 367 -8.57 -27.85 20.41
CA ARG A 367 -8.06 -26.54 19.98
C ARG A 367 -8.12 -26.48 18.45
N CYS A 368 -8.86 -25.54 17.91
CA CYS A 368 -8.90 -25.24 16.49
C CYS A 368 -8.10 -23.96 16.19
N ARG A 369 -7.05 -24.08 15.39
CA ARG A 369 -6.32 -22.96 14.81
C ARG A 369 -6.65 -22.86 13.33
N ILE A 370 -7.15 -21.71 12.89
CA ILE A 370 -7.43 -21.39 11.50
C ILE A 370 -6.41 -20.34 11.05
N ALA A 371 -5.70 -20.62 9.97
CA ALA A 371 -4.77 -19.70 9.32
C ALA A 371 -5.25 -19.39 7.90
N LEU A 372 -5.32 -18.12 7.55
CA LEU A 372 -5.58 -17.66 6.19
C LEU A 372 -4.28 -17.15 5.57
N GLN A 373 -3.88 -17.77 4.49
CA GLN A 373 -2.70 -17.39 3.71
C GLN A 373 -2.97 -16.24 2.75
N LYS A 374 -1.90 -15.58 2.29
CA LYS A 374 -1.95 -14.43 1.39
C LYS A 374 -2.66 -14.71 0.05
N ASN A 375 -2.69 -15.96 -0.38
CA ASN A 375 -3.39 -16.42 -1.59
C ASN A 375 -4.88 -16.79 -1.37
N GLY A 376 -5.41 -16.65 -0.15
CA GLY A 376 -6.78 -17.00 0.19
C GLY A 376 -7.00 -18.46 0.57
N THR A 377 -5.94 -19.25 0.76
CA THR A 377 -6.04 -20.63 1.23
C THR A 377 -6.19 -20.68 2.74
N PHE A 378 -7.11 -21.50 3.24
CA PHE A 378 -7.27 -21.79 4.66
C PHE A 378 -6.47 -23.04 5.07
N HIS A 379 -5.83 -22.97 6.22
CA HIS A 379 -5.22 -24.10 6.91
C HIS A 379 -5.84 -24.28 8.28
N LEU A 380 -6.52 -25.38 8.49
CA LEU A 380 -7.13 -25.75 9.75
C LEU A 380 -6.24 -26.77 10.47
N VAL A 381 -5.90 -26.50 11.73
CA VAL A 381 -5.15 -27.41 12.58
C VAL A 381 -5.96 -27.64 13.83
N ILE A 382 -6.44 -28.87 14.01
CA ILE A 382 -7.27 -29.29 15.13
C ILE A 382 -6.46 -30.28 15.97
N THR A 383 -6.33 -29.99 17.26
CA THR A 383 -5.60 -30.81 18.22
C THR A 383 -6.45 -31.03 19.46
N GLU A 384 -6.48 -32.25 20.00
CA GLU A 384 -7.17 -32.55 21.23
C GLU A 384 -6.61 -31.68 22.38
N LEU A 385 -7.53 -31.11 23.19
CA LEU A 385 -7.19 -30.39 24.39
C LEU A 385 -7.08 -31.39 25.54
N THR A 386 -5.86 -31.70 25.92
CA THR A 386 -5.61 -32.40 27.18
C THR A 386 -5.69 -31.41 28.34
N ASP A 387 -6.21 -31.86 29.49
CA ASP A 387 -6.24 -31.04 30.68
C ASP A 387 -4.87 -30.42 30.96
N LEU A 388 -4.85 -29.10 31.10
CA LEU A 388 -3.65 -28.40 31.56
C LEU A 388 -3.31 -28.97 32.96
N PRO A 389 -2.05 -29.33 33.22
CA PRO A 389 -1.66 -29.72 34.58
C PRO A 389 -2.05 -28.59 35.54
N ALA A 390 -2.62 -28.93 36.67
CA ALA A 390 -3.05 -28.00 37.72
C ALA A 390 -1.90 -27.18 38.35
N SER A 391 -0.70 -27.24 37.80
CA SER A 391 0.45 -26.43 38.15
C SER A 391 0.32 -25.03 37.54
N TYR A 392 0.34 -24.02 38.38
CA TYR A 392 0.40 -22.62 37.99
C TYR A 392 1.57 -22.41 37.02
N LEU A 393 1.30 -21.87 35.82
CA LEU A 393 2.34 -21.44 34.93
C LEU A 393 3.10 -20.29 35.59
N GLN A 394 4.42 -20.36 35.60
CA GLN A 394 5.24 -19.22 36.01
C GLN A 394 5.31 -18.22 34.86
N ALA A 395 5.02 -16.97 35.13
CA ALA A 395 5.14 -15.88 34.20
C ALA A 395 6.18 -14.87 34.68
N GLN A 396 6.91 -14.27 33.76
CA GLN A 396 7.86 -13.19 34.02
C GLN A 396 7.34 -11.86 33.51
N LEU A 397 7.49 -10.81 34.31
CA LEU A 397 7.26 -9.44 33.88
C LEU A 397 8.36 -9.03 32.90
N THR A 398 7.98 -8.52 31.75
CA THR A 398 8.89 -8.14 30.69
C THR A 398 8.53 -6.77 30.14
N GLU A 399 9.50 -5.83 30.20
CA GLU A 399 9.31 -4.53 29.57
C GLU A 399 9.29 -4.65 28.05
N GLN A 400 8.24 -4.16 27.44
CA GLN A 400 8.11 -4.14 25.98
C GLN A 400 9.01 -3.06 25.38
N LYS A 401 10.02 -3.49 24.63
CA LYS A 401 11.06 -2.61 24.05
C LYS A 401 10.90 -2.40 22.54
N LEU A 402 10.04 -3.19 21.90
CA LEU A 402 9.84 -3.10 20.45
C LEU A 402 8.85 -2.00 20.09
N ASP A 403 8.97 -1.50 18.87
CA ASP A 403 7.98 -0.58 18.31
C ASP A 403 6.63 -1.28 18.20
N LEU A 404 5.66 -0.79 18.97
CA LEU A 404 4.29 -1.27 18.99
C LEU A 404 3.38 -0.51 18.02
N ALA A 405 3.89 0.53 17.35
CA ALA A 405 3.17 1.29 16.32
C ALA A 405 3.12 0.50 14.99
N THR A 406 2.66 -0.73 15.08
CA THR A 406 2.52 -1.65 13.95
C THR A 406 1.16 -2.35 14.00
N PRO A 407 0.51 -2.62 12.86
CA PRO A 407 -0.75 -3.35 12.85
C PRO A 407 -0.63 -4.77 13.42
N PHE A 408 0.56 -5.37 13.42
CA PHE A 408 0.79 -6.70 13.99
C PHE A 408 0.54 -6.79 15.50
N THR A 409 0.53 -5.66 16.19
CA THR A 409 0.13 -5.57 17.61
C THR A 409 -1.37 -5.80 17.79
N TYR A 410 -2.19 -5.32 16.88
CA TYR A 410 -3.65 -5.30 16.99
C TYR A 410 -4.34 -6.44 16.22
N PHE A 411 -3.67 -7.04 15.25
CA PHE A 411 -4.18 -8.16 14.46
C PHE A 411 -3.49 -9.46 14.84
N LYS A 412 -4.27 -10.54 14.97
CA LYS A 412 -3.71 -11.87 15.24
C LYS A 412 -3.13 -12.46 13.97
N THR A 413 -1.80 -12.41 13.85
CA THR A 413 -1.04 -12.90 12.70
C THR A 413 0.05 -13.88 13.13
N SER A 414 0.72 -14.52 12.17
CA SER A 414 1.93 -15.29 12.45
C SER A 414 3.17 -14.40 12.66
N GLN A 415 3.11 -13.13 12.25
CA GLN A 415 4.14 -12.13 12.53
C GLN A 415 3.99 -11.62 13.98
N ARG A 416 4.81 -12.14 14.87
CA ARG A 416 4.71 -11.89 16.33
C ARG A 416 6.04 -11.49 16.96
N ASP A 417 6.91 -10.81 16.22
CA ASP A 417 8.23 -10.40 16.69
C ASP A 417 8.19 -9.46 17.90
N HIS A 418 7.07 -8.75 18.08
CA HIS A 418 6.82 -7.90 19.24
C HIS A 418 6.59 -8.70 20.54
N LEU A 419 6.34 -10.01 20.45
CA LEU A 419 6.21 -10.92 21.58
C LEU A 419 7.47 -11.76 21.65
N SER A 420 8.38 -11.44 22.56
CA SER A 420 9.65 -12.16 22.71
C SER A 420 9.39 -13.64 22.98
N GLN A 421 10.19 -14.51 22.37
CA GLN A 421 10.17 -15.94 22.66
C GLN A 421 11.00 -16.22 23.92
N SER A 422 10.39 -16.90 24.87
CA SER A 422 11.02 -17.34 26.13
C SER A 422 10.49 -18.73 26.49
N ASP A 423 11.25 -19.46 27.27
CA ASP A 423 10.82 -20.75 27.85
C ASP A 423 9.72 -20.59 28.91
N HIS A 424 9.45 -19.36 29.35
CA HIS A 424 8.42 -19.00 30.31
C HIS A 424 7.38 -18.08 29.68
N GLU A 425 6.14 -18.16 30.18
CA GLU A 425 5.10 -17.21 29.84
C GLU A 425 5.53 -15.80 30.28
N GLN A 426 5.27 -14.79 29.46
CA GLN A 426 5.64 -13.40 29.74
C GLN A 426 4.39 -12.55 29.89
N ILE A 427 4.40 -11.64 30.85
CA ILE A 427 3.45 -10.56 31.00
C ILE A 427 4.17 -9.29 30.58
N PHE A 428 3.71 -8.69 29.48
CA PHE A 428 4.32 -7.48 28.95
C PHE A 428 3.79 -6.23 29.62
N HIS A 429 4.68 -5.25 29.79
CA HIS A 429 4.34 -3.91 30.27
C HIS A 429 5.07 -2.84 29.46
N LEU A 430 4.49 -1.64 29.42
CA LEU A 430 5.11 -0.45 28.84
C LEU A 430 6.18 0.12 29.80
N PRO A 431 7.07 1.04 29.33
CA PRO A 431 8.04 1.71 30.17
C PRO A 431 7.46 2.50 31.34
N ASP A 432 6.20 2.94 31.24
CA ASP A 432 5.47 3.61 32.31
C ASP A 432 4.88 2.66 33.36
N GLY A 433 5.07 1.34 33.17
CA GLY A 433 4.57 0.29 34.03
C GLY A 433 3.16 -0.19 33.70
N SER A 434 2.50 0.32 32.69
CA SER A 434 1.17 -0.14 32.25
C SER A 434 1.24 -1.56 31.73
N LEU A 435 0.41 -2.47 32.29
CA LEU A 435 0.33 -3.87 31.88
C LEU A 435 -0.42 -4.01 30.56
N LEU A 436 0.04 -4.93 29.72
CA LEU A 436 -0.52 -5.22 28.40
C LEU A 436 -1.21 -6.62 28.37
N GLU A 437 -0.57 -7.54 27.72
CA GLU A 437 -1.04 -8.90 27.49
C GLU A 437 0.07 -9.90 27.81
N THR A 438 -0.24 -11.19 27.68
CA THR A 438 0.77 -12.25 27.81
C THR A 438 1.21 -12.74 26.43
N THR A 439 2.21 -13.61 26.38
CA THR A 439 2.71 -14.20 25.14
C THR A 439 1.59 -14.85 24.31
N ILE A 440 0.61 -15.49 24.94
CA ILE A 440 -0.44 -16.28 24.28
C ILE A 440 -1.86 -15.79 24.52
N GLY A 441 -2.10 -14.90 25.51
CA GLY A 441 -3.43 -14.49 25.91
C GLY A 441 -3.52 -13.09 26.49
N ASN A 442 -4.74 -12.66 26.75
CA ASN A 442 -4.99 -11.40 27.46
C ASN A 442 -4.85 -11.60 28.98
N LEU A 443 -4.44 -10.53 29.65
CA LEU A 443 -4.30 -10.49 31.09
C LEU A 443 -5.66 -10.17 31.75
N VAL A 444 -6.01 -10.91 32.78
CA VAL A 444 -7.11 -10.61 33.71
C VAL A 444 -6.57 -10.72 35.13
N LEU A 445 -6.73 -9.69 35.92
CA LEU A 445 -6.35 -9.66 37.34
C LEU A 445 -7.59 -9.54 38.22
N GLU A 446 -7.56 -10.24 39.35
CA GLU A 446 -8.55 -10.10 40.42
C GLU A 446 -8.02 -9.11 41.47
N ILE A 447 -8.74 -8.01 41.67
CA ILE A 447 -8.42 -6.99 42.68
C ILE A 447 -9.66 -6.81 43.56
N GLU A 448 -9.53 -7.08 44.83
CA GLU A 448 -10.64 -6.97 45.83
C GLU A 448 -11.91 -7.70 45.41
N GLY A 449 -11.77 -8.87 44.76
CA GLY A 449 -12.89 -9.71 44.32
C GLY A 449 -13.54 -9.27 42.98
N GLN A 450 -13.04 -8.24 42.35
CA GLN A 450 -13.46 -7.80 41.01
C GLN A 450 -12.39 -8.14 39.98
N LEU A 451 -12.83 -8.58 38.79
CA LEU A 451 -11.92 -8.93 37.67
C LEU A 451 -11.72 -7.75 36.73
N TYR A 452 -10.46 -7.45 36.40
CA TYR A 452 -10.06 -6.37 35.52
C TYR A 452 -9.13 -6.85 34.43
N THR A 453 -9.21 -6.18 33.26
CA THR A 453 -8.32 -6.39 32.10
C THR A 453 -7.81 -5.06 31.56
N PRO A 454 -6.58 -4.98 31.03
CA PRO A 454 -6.09 -3.76 30.40
C PRO A 454 -7.02 -3.29 29.25
N PRO A 455 -7.22 -1.96 29.10
CA PRO A 455 -8.15 -1.42 28.10
C PRO A 455 -7.64 -1.60 26.67
N ALA A 456 -8.55 -1.77 25.71
CA ALA A 456 -8.26 -2.06 24.32
C ALA A 456 -7.57 -0.91 23.55
N HIS A 457 -7.51 0.31 24.09
CA HIS A 457 -6.74 1.41 23.50
C HIS A 457 -5.23 1.26 23.71
N LEU A 458 -4.80 0.40 24.63
CA LEU A 458 -3.38 0.05 24.76
C LEU A 458 -2.94 -0.87 23.61
N PRO A 459 -1.63 -0.90 23.30
CA PRO A 459 -1.10 -1.74 22.23
C PRO A 459 -1.11 -3.22 22.61
N LEU A 460 -2.26 -3.85 22.45
CA LEU A 460 -2.50 -5.27 22.74
C LEU A 460 -3.53 -5.87 21.76
N LEU A 461 -3.52 -7.19 21.65
CA LEU A 461 -4.53 -7.90 20.87
C LEU A 461 -5.86 -7.96 21.64
N ASP A 462 -6.93 -7.42 21.05
CA ASP A 462 -8.27 -7.57 21.64
C ASP A 462 -8.81 -8.99 21.40
N GLY A 463 -8.65 -9.87 22.43
CA GLY A 463 -8.97 -11.29 22.38
C GLY A 463 -10.48 -11.57 22.31
N ILE A 464 -10.88 -12.64 21.61
CA ILE A 464 -12.30 -13.03 21.46
C ILE A 464 -12.93 -13.34 22.83
N TYR A 465 -12.22 -14.09 23.66
CA TYR A 465 -12.73 -14.43 24.99
C TYR A 465 -12.74 -13.22 25.94
N ARG A 466 -11.74 -12.33 25.84
CA ARG A 466 -11.73 -11.04 26.53
C ARG A 466 -12.98 -10.23 26.18
N ARG A 467 -13.31 -10.07 24.89
CA ARG A 467 -14.54 -9.39 24.44
C ARG A 467 -15.80 -10.02 25.02
N HIS A 468 -15.87 -11.36 25.05
CA HIS A 468 -17.01 -12.06 25.62
C HIS A 468 -17.16 -11.76 27.11
N LEU A 469 -16.08 -11.77 27.90
CA LEU A 469 -16.11 -11.45 29.32
C LEU A 469 -16.56 -10.01 29.59
N LEU A 470 -16.14 -9.05 28.76
CA LEU A 470 -16.58 -7.66 28.84
C LEU A 470 -18.07 -7.50 28.47
N GLU A 471 -18.50 -8.11 27.36
CA GLU A 471 -19.91 -8.10 26.92
C GLU A 471 -20.87 -8.72 27.97
N THR A 472 -20.40 -9.75 28.68
CA THR A 472 -21.15 -10.41 29.73
C THR A 472 -20.94 -9.79 31.11
N GLN A 473 -20.22 -8.67 31.19
CA GLN A 473 -19.92 -7.93 32.44
C GLN A 473 -19.26 -8.78 33.53
N GLN A 474 -18.47 -9.80 33.14
CA GLN A 474 -17.68 -10.60 34.04
C GLN A 474 -16.32 -9.97 34.36
N VAL A 475 -15.84 -9.07 33.50
CA VAL A 475 -14.58 -8.34 33.63
C VAL A 475 -14.82 -6.88 33.25
N GLU A 476 -14.12 -5.96 33.91
CA GLU A 476 -14.12 -4.54 33.58
C GLU A 476 -12.76 -4.07 33.02
N GLU A 477 -12.75 -3.07 32.14
CA GLU A 477 -11.51 -2.44 31.72
C GLU A 477 -10.96 -1.51 32.78
N LYS A 478 -9.69 -1.69 33.14
CA LYS A 478 -8.94 -0.82 34.06
C LYS A 478 -7.51 -0.71 33.59
N LEU A 479 -6.95 0.50 33.64
CA LEU A 479 -5.51 0.67 33.46
C LEU A 479 -4.80 -0.05 34.62
N LEU A 480 -4.25 -1.21 34.31
CA LEU A 480 -3.50 -2.04 35.24
C LEU A 480 -2.01 -1.66 35.15
N THR A 481 -1.32 -1.64 36.29
CA THR A 481 0.08 -1.28 36.38
C THR A 481 0.87 -2.31 37.19
N LEU A 482 2.19 -2.20 37.21
CA LEU A 482 3.07 -3.04 38.01
C LEU A 482 2.81 -2.93 39.55
N ASN A 483 1.99 -1.97 39.97
CA ASN A 483 1.64 -1.77 41.38
C ASN A 483 0.31 -2.42 41.77
N ASP A 484 -0.50 -2.85 40.80
CA ASP A 484 -1.75 -3.59 41.03
C ASP A 484 -1.49 -5.07 41.28
#